data_62ce1b986cccfe62bdde7f60af2d1a59
#
_entry.id   62ce1b986cccfe62bdde7f60af2d1a59
#
_cell.length_a   1.000
_cell.length_b   1.000
_cell.length_c   1.000
_cell.angle_alpha   90.00
_cell.angle_beta   90.00
_cell.angle_gamma   90.00
#
_symmetry.space_group_name_H-M   'P 1'
#
loop_
_entity.id
_entity.type
_entity.pdbx_description
1 polymer ?
#
loop_
_entity_poly.entity_id
_entity_poly.type
_entity_poly.pdbx_seq_one_letter_code
_entity_poly.pdbx_strand_id
1 'polypeptide(L)'
;KYPSMKVLIFSGFDDFEYAQQAIKLNVTEYILKPVNVEELSEILTRVRKNLDEEISQRRDAALLRESYQKSLPILRAVFLNDLMRGTADAGMIEEKLKEYSVDILHAKKWLTALIHIEAENAEGPNALQKELIPISVRQIAEDHLRDYCRFTIFNSSAGITLIAAIDENNSKTGLLDHL
;
A
#
# COMPACT_ATOMS: atom_id res chain seq x y z
N LYS A 1 0.63 22.79 -12.35
CA LYS A 1 -0.25 21.97 -13.21
C LYS A 1 0.50 20.80 -13.87
N TYR A 2 1.77 20.96 -14.19
CA TYR A 2 2.63 19.95 -14.83
C TYR A 2 3.98 19.85 -14.11
N PRO A 3 4.06 19.15 -12.97
CA PRO A 3 5.23 19.16 -12.11
C PRO A 3 6.50 18.54 -12.73
N SER A 4 6.35 17.82 -13.83
CA SER A 4 7.47 17.17 -14.54
C SER A 4 7.91 17.94 -15.78
N MET A 5 7.31 19.10 -16.07
CA MET A 5 7.68 19.89 -17.23
C MET A 5 9.01 20.60 -17.00
N LYS A 6 9.95 20.44 -17.91
CA LYS A 6 11.21 21.18 -17.92
C LYS A 6 11.06 22.41 -18.80
N VAL A 7 11.39 23.56 -18.26
CA VAL A 7 11.24 24.86 -18.95
C VAL A 7 12.61 25.40 -19.25
N LEU A 8 12.86 25.71 -20.52
CA LEU A 8 14.04 26.40 -20.98
C LEU A 8 13.64 27.77 -21.50
N ILE A 9 14.31 28.82 -21.10
CA ILE A 9 14.08 30.21 -21.56
C ILE A 9 15.25 30.62 -22.45
N PHE A 10 14.92 31.13 -23.62
CA PHE A 10 15.88 31.75 -24.52
C PHE A 10 15.65 33.27 -24.54
N SER A 11 16.65 34.05 -24.10
CA SER A 11 16.58 35.50 -24.03
C SER A 11 17.67 36.16 -24.87
N GLY A 12 17.31 37.28 -25.51
CA GLY A 12 18.29 38.16 -26.15
C GLY A 12 18.80 39.29 -25.24
N PHE A 13 18.30 39.33 -24.00
CA PHE A 13 18.66 40.35 -23.01
C PHE A 13 19.55 39.75 -21.94
N ASP A 14 20.71 40.31 -21.75
CA ASP A 14 21.62 40.02 -20.65
C ASP A 14 21.21 40.87 -19.42
N ASP A 15 19.98 40.63 -18.95
CA ASP A 15 19.43 41.32 -17.81
C ASP A 15 19.42 40.36 -16.61
N PHE A 16 20.18 40.70 -15.61
CA PHE A 16 20.31 39.93 -14.38
C PHE A 16 18.96 39.72 -13.66
N GLU A 17 18.04 40.68 -13.77
CA GLU A 17 16.74 40.58 -13.13
C GLU A 17 15.88 39.45 -13.72
N TYR A 18 15.92 39.26 -15.04
CA TYR A 18 15.19 38.15 -15.68
C TYR A 18 15.80 36.79 -15.34
N ALA A 19 17.11 36.68 -15.26
CA ALA A 19 17.78 35.47 -14.84
C ALA A 19 17.42 35.11 -13.39
N GLN A 20 17.39 36.13 -12.49
CA GLN A 20 17.01 35.93 -11.10
C GLN A 20 15.53 35.52 -10.96
N GLN A 21 14.63 36.06 -11.77
CA GLN A 21 13.23 35.64 -11.80
C GLN A 21 13.07 34.22 -12.33
N ALA A 22 13.80 33.82 -13.35
CA ALA A 22 13.80 32.46 -13.88
C ALA A 22 14.20 31.43 -12.81
N ILE A 23 15.23 31.73 -12.02
CA ILE A 23 15.66 30.89 -10.87
C ILE A 23 14.53 30.77 -9.83
N LYS A 24 13.87 31.88 -9.47
CA LYS A 24 12.74 31.87 -8.51
C LYS A 24 11.56 31.05 -9.00
N LEU A 25 11.36 30.97 -10.31
CA LEU A 25 10.30 30.19 -10.97
C LEU A 25 10.68 28.73 -11.24
N ASN A 26 11.86 28.29 -10.78
CA ASN A 26 12.38 26.95 -11.03
C ASN A 26 12.48 26.59 -12.53
N VAL A 27 12.88 27.57 -13.36
CA VAL A 27 13.19 27.30 -14.76
C VAL A 27 14.42 26.40 -14.84
N THR A 28 14.35 25.40 -15.71
CA THR A 28 15.42 24.40 -15.82
C THR A 28 16.73 25.00 -16.35
N GLU A 29 16.63 25.85 -17.37
CA GLU A 29 17.79 26.53 -17.97
C GLU A 29 17.37 27.91 -18.49
N TYR A 30 18.25 28.90 -18.34
CA TYR A 30 18.13 30.24 -18.94
C TYR A 30 19.29 30.46 -19.89
N ILE A 31 19.01 30.62 -21.17
CA ILE A 31 19.96 30.60 -22.26
C ILE A 31 19.99 31.95 -22.94
N LEU A 32 21.18 32.57 -23.04
CA LEU A 32 21.36 33.84 -23.73
C LEU A 32 21.60 33.61 -25.23
N LYS A 33 20.98 34.44 -26.05
CA LYS A 33 21.23 34.48 -27.49
C LYS A 33 22.42 35.43 -27.78
N PRO A 34 23.30 35.13 -28.77
CA PRO A 34 23.27 33.97 -29.68
C PRO A 34 23.75 32.69 -29.03
N VAL A 35 23.04 31.59 -29.21
CA VAL A 35 23.43 30.26 -28.77
C VAL A 35 23.94 29.46 -29.99
N ASN A 36 25.05 28.77 -29.83
CA ASN A 36 25.57 27.88 -30.87
C ASN A 36 24.96 26.48 -30.78
N VAL A 37 25.11 25.69 -31.83
CA VAL A 37 24.52 24.34 -31.92
C VAL A 37 25.13 23.39 -30.89
N GLU A 38 26.43 23.51 -30.66
CA GLU A 38 27.16 22.67 -29.71
C GLU A 38 26.66 22.90 -28.29
N GLU A 39 26.57 24.16 -27.84
CA GLU A 39 26.07 24.54 -26.54
C GLU A 39 24.60 24.10 -26.32
N LEU A 40 23.75 24.31 -27.32
CA LEU A 40 22.37 23.87 -27.26
C LEU A 40 22.27 22.35 -27.15
N SER A 41 23.08 21.60 -27.88
CA SER A 41 23.13 20.14 -27.85
C SER A 41 23.55 19.62 -26.46
N GLU A 42 24.54 20.24 -25.84
CA GLU A 42 24.99 19.91 -24.48
C GLU A 42 23.89 20.15 -23.43
N ILE A 43 23.22 21.31 -23.51
CA ILE A 43 22.11 21.65 -22.61
C ILE A 43 20.98 20.64 -22.76
N LEU A 44 20.55 20.35 -23.98
CA LEU A 44 19.45 19.40 -24.23
C LEU A 44 19.81 17.98 -23.79
N THR A 45 21.07 17.56 -24.00
CA THR A 45 21.56 16.26 -23.54
C THR A 45 21.52 16.15 -22.01
N ARG A 46 21.96 17.21 -21.29
CA ARG A 46 21.91 17.28 -19.84
C ARG A 46 20.45 17.24 -19.33
N VAL A 47 19.56 18.02 -19.92
CA VAL A 47 18.14 18.06 -19.56
C VAL A 47 17.50 16.72 -19.78
N ARG A 48 17.78 16.07 -20.91
CA ARG A 48 17.29 14.71 -21.21
C ARG A 48 17.77 13.71 -20.17
N LYS A 49 19.06 13.70 -19.85
CA LYS A 49 19.62 12.79 -18.87
C LYS A 49 18.94 12.94 -17.50
N ASN A 50 18.79 14.17 -17.02
CA ASN A 50 18.13 14.46 -15.75
C ASN A 50 16.66 14.00 -15.77
N LEU A 51 15.96 14.18 -16.89
CA LEU A 51 14.58 13.74 -17.05
C LEU A 51 14.46 12.21 -17.05
N ASP A 52 15.37 11.52 -17.75
CA ASP A 52 15.41 10.06 -17.79
C ASP A 52 15.70 9.47 -16.39
N GLU A 53 16.60 10.09 -15.63
CA GLU A 53 16.89 9.72 -14.24
C GLU A 53 15.68 9.91 -13.32
N GLU A 54 14.99 11.05 -13.42
CA GLU A 54 13.76 11.29 -12.64
C GLU A 54 12.65 10.29 -12.98
N ILE A 55 12.48 9.95 -14.25
CA ILE A 55 11.49 8.96 -14.70
C ILE A 55 11.84 7.58 -14.17
N SER A 56 13.12 7.19 -14.24
CA SER A 56 13.59 5.90 -13.72
C SER A 56 13.33 5.80 -12.21
N GLN A 57 13.74 6.79 -11.43
CA GLN A 57 13.52 6.81 -9.97
C GLN A 57 12.03 6.70 -9.60
N ARG A 58 11.15 7.39 -10.35
CA ARG A 58 9.71 7.30 -10.12
C ARG A 58 9.16 5.90 -10.45
N ARG A 59 9.65 5.28 -11.52
CA ARG A 59 9.27 3.90 -11.89
C ARG A 59 9.72 2.91 -10.82
N ASP A 60 10.96 3.01 -10.37
CA ASP A 60 11.52 2.12 -9.35
C ASP A 60 10.75 2.24 -8.03
N ALA A 61 10.44 3.47 -7.60
CA ALA A 61 9.61 3.71 -6.42
C ALA A 61 8.18 3.15 -6.57
N ALA A 62 7.58 3.27 -7.77
CA ALA A 62 6.26 2.72 -8.04
C ALA A 62 6.26 1.19 -8.03
N LEU A 63 7.26 0.56 -8.63
CA LEU A 63 7.43 -0.91 -8.64
C LEU A 63 7.66 -1.44 -7.22
N LEU A 64 8.49 -0.77 -6.43
CA LEU A 64 8.73 -1.14 -5.03
C LEU A 64 7.45 -1.04 -4.21
N ARG A 65 6.69 0.05 -4.39
CA ARG A 65 5.41 0.24 -3.70
C ARG A 65 4.39 -0.84 -4.11
N GLU A 66 4.30 -1.17 -5.39
CA GLU A 66 3.41 -2.23 -5.88
C GLU A 66 3.80 -3.60 -5.31
N SER A 67 5.09 -3.92 -5.32
CA SER A 67 5.62 -5.17 -4.74
C SER A 67 5.31 -5.26 -3.25
N TYR A 68 5.52 -4.17 -2.50
CA TYR A 68 5.18 -4.09 -1.08
C TYR A 68 3.68 -4.31 -0.84
N GLN A 69 2.83 -3.65 -1.60
CA GLN A 69 1.37 -3.79 -1.51
C GLN A 69 0.90 -5.23 -1.78
N LYS A 70 1.51 -5.91 -2.75
CA LYS A 70 1.24 -7.33 -3.03
C LYS A 70 1.70 -8.25 -1.92
N SER A 71 2.80 -7.93 -1.26
CA SER A 71 3.36 -8.72 -0.16
C SER A 71 2.68 -8.47 1.18
N LEU A 72 2.05 -7.31 1.36
CA LEU A 72 1.44 -6.88 2.61
C LEU A 72 0.44 -7.89 3.20
N PRO A 73 -0.49 -8.50 2.43
CA PRO A 73 -1.39 -9.52 2.97
C PRO A 73 -0.67 -10.74 3.54
N ILE A 74 0.43 -11.14 2.92
CA ILE A 74 1.23 -12.29 3.37
C ILE A 74 1.96 -11.94 4.67
N LEU A 75 2.63 -10.79 4.70
CA LEU A 75 3.34 -10.30 5.89
C LEU A 75 2.38 -10.13 7.07
N ARG A 76 1.19 -9.59 6.81
CA ARG A 76 0.12 -9.46 7.79
C ARG A 76 -0.32 -10.83 8.34
N ALA A 77 -0.54 -11.81 7.47
CA ALA A 77 -0.95 -13.16 7.88
C ALA A 77 0.14 -13.85 8.72
N VAL A 78 1.41 -13.74 8.33
CA VAL A 78 2.54 -14.28 9.10
C VAL A 78 2.58 -13.65 10.49
N PHE A 79 2.54 -12.33 10.57
CA PHE A 79 2.56 -11.61 11.85
C PHE A 79 1.38 -12.00 12.76
N LEU A 80 0.15 -12.07 12.20
CA LEU A 80 -1.03 -12.46 12.97
C LEU A 80 -0.97 -13.91 13.45
N ASN A 81 -0.38 -14.82 12.67
CA ASN A 81 -0.11 -16.18 13.12
C ASN A 81 0.90 -16.23 14.28
N ASP A 82 1.96 -15.42 14.22
CA ASP A 82 2.95 -15.32 15.30
C ASP A 82 2.33 -14.71 16.55
N LEU A 83 1.46 -13.71 16.40
CA LEU A 83 0.69 -13.12 17.49
C LEU A 83 -0.20 -14.17 18.19
N MET A 84 -0.92 -14.98 17.40
CA MET A 84 -1.78 -16.04 17.92
C MET A 84 -1.00 -17.16 18.63
N ARG A 85 0.21 -17.44 18.20
CA ARG A 85 1.10 -18.45 18.81
C ARG A 85 1.82 -17.91 20.06
N GLY A 86 1.75 -16.60 20.32
CA GLY A 86 2.51 -15.95 21.38
C GLY A 86 4.01 -15.84 21.10
N THR A 87 4.41 -15.96 19.84
CA THR A 87 5.83 -15.87 19.38
C THR A 87 6.18 -14.47 18.88
N ALA A 88 5.20 -13.57 18.75
CA ALA A 88 5.42 -12.19 18.35
C ALA A 88 6.17 -11.42 19.45
N ASP A 89 7.12 -10.56 19.02
CA ASP A 89 7.82 -9.67 19.96
C ASP A 89 6.84 -8.64 20.54
N ALA A 90 6.64 -8.70 21.85
CA ALA A 90 5.71 -7.83 22.56
C ALA A 90 6.01 -6.35 22.38
N GLY A 91 7.29 -5.96 22.25
CA GLY A 91 7.72 -4.58 22.02
C GLY A 91 7.34 -4.03 20.64
N MET A 92 7.10 -4.90 19.66
CA MET A 92 6.82 -4.53 18.27
C MET A 92 5.35 -4.70 17.88
N ILE A 93 4.50 -5.26 18.75
CA ILE A 93 3.11 -5.59 18.40
C ILE A 93 2.34 -4.36 17.95
N GLU A 94 2.38 -3.28 18.73
CA GLU A 94 1.63 -2.07 18.40
C GLU A 94 2.09 -1.41 17.10
N GLU A 95 3.41 -1.36 16.87
CA GLU A 95 4.00 -0.82 15.65
C GLU A 95 3.58 -1.65 14.43
N LYS A 96 3.68 -2.98 14.52
CA LYS A 96 3.31 -3.89 13.44
C LYS A 96 1.82 -3.89 13.14
N LEU A 97 0.96 -3.79 14.13
CA LEU A 97 -0.47 -3.66 13.91
C LEU A 97 -0.82 -2.37 13.15
N LYS A 98 -0.14 -1.26 13.47
CA LYS A 98 -0.29 0.00 12.74
C LYS A 98 0.27 -0.10 11.31
N GLU A 99 1.48 -0.65 11.14
CA GLU A 99 2.12 -0.85 9.85
C GLU A 99 1.24 -1.67 8.90
N TYR A 100 0.65 -2.74 9.41
CA TYR A 100 -0.19 -3.63 8.62
C TYR A 100 -1.66 -3.22 8.58
N SER A 101 -2.00 -2.03 9.12
CA SER A 101 -3.37 -1.51 9.17
C SER A 101 -4.37 -2.51 9.79
N VAL A 102 -3.98 -3.13 10.89
CA VAL A 102 -4.80 -4.07 11.67
C VAL A 102 -5.38 -3.34 12.87
N ASP A 103 -6.65 -2.96 12.80
CA ASP A 103 -7.33 -2.18 13.84
C ASP A 103 -8.01 -3.09 14.87
N ILE A 104 -7.21 -3.74 15.70
CA ILE A 104 -7.70 -4.54 16.84
C ILE A 104 -7.12 -4.08 18.17
N LEU A 105 -6.31 -3.01 18.21
CA LEU A 105 -5.74 -2.45 19.43
C LEU A 105 -6.82 -1.80 20.30
N HIS A 106 -6.52 -1.72 21.60
CA HIS A 106 -7.31 -1.00 22.61
C HIS A 106 -8.75 -1.51 22.78
N ALA A 107 -9.05 -2.74 22.37
CA ALA A 107 -10.32 -3.38 22.66
C ALA A 107 -10.35 -3.87 24.12
N LYS A 108 -11.54 -3.90 24.74
CA LYS A 108 -11.71 -4.49 26.07
C LYS A 108 -11.64 -6.01 26.06
N LYS A 109 -12.09 -6.62 24.98
CA LYS A 109 -12.09 -8.07 24.79
C LYS A 109 -11.75 -8.40 23.33
N TRP A 110 -11.14 -9.55 23.15
CA TRP A 110 -10.91 -10.13 21.83
C TRP A 110 -11.60 -11.48 21.76
N LEU A 111 -12.26 -11.73 20.64
CA LEU A 111 -12.80 -13.02 20.27
C LEU A 111 -12.00 -13.56 19.12
N THR A 112 -11.60 -14.82 19.19
CA THR A 112 -11.00 -15.54 18.06
C THR A 112 -11.92 -16.65 17.61
N ALA A 113 -12.21 -16.70 16.32
CA ALA A 113 -12.94 -17.77 15.67
C ALA A 113 -12.08 -18.43 14.59
N LEU A 114 -12.20 -19.74 14.46
CA LEU A 114 -11.55 -20.53 13.42
C LEU A 114 -12.63 -21.14 12.52
N ILE A 115 -12.55 -20.84 11.24
CA ILE A 115 -13.41 -21.41 10.22
C ILE A 115 -12.60 -22.49 9.49
N HIS A 116 -12.94 -23.73 9.72
CA HIS A 116 -12.36 -24.86 9.03
C HIS A 116 -13.26 -25.27 7.87
N ILE A 117 -12.67 -25.36 6.68
CA ILE A 117 -13.37 -25.76 5.46
C ILE A 117 -12.98 -27.20 5.15
N GLU A 118 -13.91 -28.13 5.37
CA GLU A 118 -13.71 -29.51 4.93
C GLU A 118 -14.02 -29.57 3.44
N ALA A 119 -12.95 -29.67 2.64
CA ALA A 119 -13.11 -29.97 1.22
C ALA A 119 -13.24 -31.47 1.04
N GLU A 120 -14.45 -31.98 0.85
CA GLU A 120 -14.63 -33.35 0.37
C GLU A 120 -13.79 -33.57 -0.89
N ASN A 121 -13.24 -34.79 -1.02
CA ASN A 121 -12.35 -35.20 -2.10
C ASN A 121 -13.02 -35.07 -3.48
N ALA A 122 -13.12 -33.86 -4.00
CA ALA A 122 -13.58 -33.61 -5.34
C ALA A 122 -12.37 -33.75 -6.30
N GLU A 123 -12.15 -34.94 -6.76
CA GLU A 123 -11.40 -35.20 -7.98
C GLU A 123 -12.32 -34.84 -9.15
N GLY A 124 -11.99 -33.80 -9.93
CA GLY A 124 -12.79 -33.43 -11.09
C GLY A 124 -12.82 -31.91 -11.38
N PRO A 125 -13.74 -31.43 -12.23
CA PRO A 125 -13.84 -30.04 -12.67
C PRO A 125 -14.12 -29.01 -11.57
N ASN A 126 -14.26 -29.45 -10.32
CA ASN A 126 -14.53 -28.63 -9.13
C ASN A 126 -13.25 -28.03 -8.46
N ALA A 127 -12.07 -28.16 -9.07
CA ALA A 127 -10.85 -27.55 -8.51
C ALA A 127 -10.97 -26.03 -8.31
N LEU A 128 -11.61 -25.34 -9.24
CA LEU A 128 -11.92 -23.92 -9.13
C LEU A 128 -12.84 -23.58 -7.94
N GLN A 129 -13.76 -24.47 -7.59
CA GLN A 129 -14.64 -24.26 -6.43
C GLN A 129 -13.85 -24.34 -5.11
N LYS A 130 -12.84 -25.21 -5.01
CA LYS A 130 -11.98 -25.31 -3.80
C LYS A 130 -11.24 -24.00 -3.53
N GLU A 131 -10.81 -23.29 -4.56
CA GLU A 131 -10.14 -22.01 -4.42
C GLU A 131 -11.11 -20.84 -4.12
N LEU A 132 -12.34 -20.93 -4.62
CA LEU A 132 -13.35 -19.88 -4.45
C LEU A 132 -14.07 -19.94 -3.09
N ILE A 133 -14.26 -21.12 -2.49
CA ILE A 133 -14.95 -21.28 -1.21
C ILE A 133 -14.29 -20.45 -0.09
N PRO A 134 -12.96 -20.51 0.13
CA PRO A 134 -12.30 -19.68 1.16
C PRO A 134 -12.51 -18.17 0.93
N ILE A 135 -12.49 -17.74 -0.33
CA ILE A 135 -12.71 -16.34 -0.71
C ILE A 135 -14.14 -15.92 -0.40
N SER A 136 -15.12 -16.74 -0.76
CA SER A 136 -16.55 -16.47 -0.51
C SER A 136 -16.85 -16.45 0.98
N VAL A 137 -16.34 -17.41 1.75
CA VAL A 137 -16.49 -17.46 3.21
C VAL A 137 -15.94 -16.22 3.86
N ARG A 138 -14.75 -15.79 3.43
CA ARG A 138 -14.12 -14.57 3.91
C ARG A 138 -14.99 -13.35 3.61
N GLN A 139 -15.48 -13.22 2.38
CA GLN A 139 -16.30 -12.10 1.95
C GLN A 139 -17.60 -12.01 2.76
N ILE A 140 -18.28 -13.15 2.95
CA ILE A 140 -19.50 -13.25 3.76
C ILE A 140 -19.24 -12.82 5.20
N ALA A 141 -18.14 -13.30 5.81
CA ALA A 141 -17.77 -12.94 7.17
C ALA A 141 -17.44 -11.44 7.29
N GLU A 142 -16.69 -10.87 6.34
CA GLU A 142 -16.38 -9.44 6.30
C GLU A 142 -17.64 -8.58 6.18
N ASP A 143 -18.56 -8.94 5.30
CA ASP A 143 -19.80 -8.20 5.08
C ASP A 143 -20.73 -8.24 6.30
N HIS A 144 -20.79 -9.37 7.01
CA HIS A 144 -21.62 -9.50 8.21
C HIS A 144 -21.03 -8.82 9.44
N LEU A 145 -19.69 -8.84 9.62
CA LEU A 145 -19.05 -8.35 10.83
C LEU A 145 -18.75 -6.85 10.81
N ARG A 146 -18.71 -6.26 9.61
CA ARG A 146 -18.33 -4.86 9.42
C ARG A 146 -19.12 -3.87 10.27
N ASP A 147 -20.41 -4.13 10.46
CA ASP A 147 -21.32 -3.23 11.20
C ASP A 147 -21.35 -3.50 12.72
N TYR A 148 -20.71 -4.58 13.18
CA TYR A 148 -20.80 -5.02 14.56
C TYR A 148 -19.53 -4.83 15.37
N CYS A 149 -18.36 -5.02 14.78
CA CYS A 149 -17.09 -4.94 15.49
C CYS A 149 -15.91 -4.59 14.56
N ARG A 150 -14.80 -4.19 15.17
CA ARG A 150 -13.52 -4.15 14.47
C ARG A 150 -12.97 -5.56 14.41
N PHE A 151 -12.47 -5.98 13.26
CA PHE A 151 -11.99 -7.35 13.09
C PHE A 151 -10.87 -7.44 12.07
N THR A 152 -10.19 -8.58 12.07
CA THR A 152 -9.25 -8.96 11.03
C THR A 152 -9.42 -10.44 10.70
N ILE A 153 -9.36 -10.77 9.40
CA ILE A 153 -9.46 -12.14 8.89
C ILE A 153 -8.17 -12.47 8.14
N PHE A 154 -7.60 -13.63 8.42
CA PHE A 154 -6.38 -14.11 7.77
C PHE A 154 -6.35 -15.62 7.67
N ASN A 155 -5.49 -16.15 6.79
CA ASN A 155 -5.29 -17.57 6.66
C ASN A 155 -4.26 -18.05 7.68
N SER A 156 -4.60 -19.11 8.42
CA SER A 156 -3.71 -19.80 9.32
C SER A 156 -3.48 -21.25 8.84
N SER A 157 -2.60 -21.98 9.48
CA SER A 157 -2.39 -23.40 9.21
C SER A 157 -3.62 -24.26 9.51
N ALA A 158 -4.54 -23.78 10.35
CA ALA A 158 -5.74 -24.49 10.76
C ALA A 158 -6.99 -24.10 9.94
N GLY A 159 -6.91 -23.06 9.09
CA GLY A 159 -8.03 -22.56 8.28
C GLY A 159 -8.10 -21.06 8.25
N ILE A 160 -9.29 -20.51 8.04
CA ILE A 160 -9.52 -19.06 8.09
C ILE A 160 -9.71 -18.65 9.55
N THR A 161 -8.83 -17.77 10.02
CA THR A 161 -8.88 -17.26 11.39
C THR A 161 -9.43 -15.84 11.39
N LEU A 162 -10.37 -15.59 12.28
CA LEU A 162 -10.95 -14.29 12.60
C LEU A 162 -10.50 -13.85 13.98
N ILE A 163 -10.07 -12.60 14.12
CA ILE A 163 -9.91 -11.92 15.41
C ILE A 163 -10.84 -10.72 15.40
N ALA A 164 -11.79 -10.70 16.33
CA ALA A 164 -12.70 -9.58 16.53
C ALA A 164 -12.35 -8.83 17.81
N ALA A 165 -12.34 -7.50 17.73
CA ALA A 165 -12.13 -6.59 18.84
C ALA A 165 -13.48 -6.05 19.31
N ILE A 166 -13.87 -6.32 20.56
CA ILE A 166 -15.15 -5.98 21.13
C ILE A 166 -14.98 -4.81 22.10
N ASP A 167 -15.66 -3.70 21.82
CA ASP A 167 -15.74 -2.53 22.67
C ASP A 167 -17.10 -2.48 23.39
N GLU A 168 -17.18 -1.80 24.55
CA GLU A 168 -18.42 -1.75 25.36
C GLU A 168 -19.64 -1.20 24.60
N ASN A 169 -19.42 -0.28 23.65
CA ASN A 169 -20.51 0.32 22.90
C ASN A 169 -21.02 -0.59 21.75
N ASN A 170 -20.27 -1.64 21.39
CA ASN A 170 -20.64 -2.60 20.37
C ASN A 170 -21.19 -3.92 20.92
N SER A 171 -21.40 -4.03 22.24
CA SER A 171 -22.11 -5.16 22.86
C SER A 171 -23.61 -5.11 22.57
N LYS A 172 -23.99 -4.91 21.32
CA LYS A 172 -25.33 -5.33 20.90
C LYS A 172 -25.35 -6.85 20.97
N THR A 173 -26.21 -7.36 21.80
CA THR A 173 -26.51 -8.74 22.18
C THR A 173 -26.69 -9.72 21.02
N GLY A 174 -26.28 -9.39 19.83
CA GLY A 174 -26.48 -10.14 18.60
C GLY A 174 -25.26 -10.85 18.03
N LEU A 175 -24.04 -10.58 18.52
CA LEU A 175 -22.86 -11.19 17.87
C LEU A 175 -22.76 -12.69 18.16
N LEU A 176 -23.24 -13.15 19.32
CA LEU A 176 -23.23 -14.56 19.68
C LEU A 176 -24.48 -15.31 19.16
N ASP A 177 -25.52 -14.59 18.78
CA ASP A 177 -26.76 -15.19 18.24
C ASP A 177 -26.68 -15.42 16.73
N HIS A 178 -25.63 -14.90 16.06
CA HIS A 178 -25.40 -15.00 14.62
C HIS A 178 -24.11 -15.75 14.24
N LEU A 179 -23.33 -16.25 15.21
CA LEU A 179 -22.22 -17.18 15.02
C LEU A 179 -22.63 -18.62 15.33
#